data_266986611973503c1691a4f37ad6d803
#
_entry.id   266986611973503c1691a4f37ad6d803
#
_cell.length_a   1.000
_cell.length_b   1.000
_cell.length_c   1.000
_cell.angle_alpha   90.00
_cell.angle_beta   90.00
_cell.angle_gamma   90.00
#
_symmetry.space_group_name_H-M   'P 1'
#
loop_
_entity.id
_entity.type
_entity.pdbx_description
1 polymer ?
#
loop_
_entity_poly.entity_id
_entity_poly.type
_entity_poly.pdbx_seq_one_letter_code
_entity_poly.pdbx_strand_id
1 'polypeptide(L)'
;GMPGMALTDHGSMFGIKEFYNKVQKKNSKHLSIIKDCENELRKLNDKDHPTPEETDRMQKLSEKIHAKKKEVFKPILGCECYCARNGRFNKTAKEDLGGWHLIVLAKNLKGYKNLIKMVSLSWTEGFYRNPRIDKELLEKYHEGLIICSACLGGEIPQLIMRDRKEEAEASVLWFKNLFGDDYYLELQRHETHAPNADQSTYPKQVEVNKVLVELAR
;
A
#
# COMPACT_ATOMS: atom_id res chain seq x y z
N GLY A 1 -19.07 3.72 -7.50
CA GLY A 1 -18.43 3.15 -6.32
C GLY A 1 -16.92 3.16 -6.49
N MET A 2 -16.17 2.89 -5.42
CA MET A 2 -14.69 2.78 -5.47
C MET A 2 -14.27 1.53 -6.23
N PRO A 3 -13.23 1.60 -7.09
CA PRO A 3 -12.75 0.45 -7.86
C PRO A 3 -11.92 -0.54 -7.04
N GLY A 4 -11.49 -0.15 -5.84
CA GLY A 4 -10.68 -0.96 -4.93
C GLY A 4 -10.55 -0.32 -3.56
N MET A 5 -9.95 -1.04 -2.63
CA MET A 5 -9.68 -0.57 -1.27
C MET A 5 -8.44 -1.28 -0.71
N ALA A 6 -7.64 -0.55 0.06
CA ALA A 6 -6.54 -1.12 0.82
C ALA A 6 -7.00 -1.54 2.22
N LEU A 7 -6.45 -2.62 2.74
CA LEU A 7 -6.50 -3.00 4.15
C LEU A 7 -5.09 -2.93 4.72
N THR A 8 -4.90 -2.10 5.75
CA THR A 8 -3.60 -1.79 6.36
C THR A 8 -3.71 -1.76 7.89
N ASP A 9 -3.95 -2.94 8.50
CA ASP A 9 -4.02 -3.07 9.95
C ASP A 9 -2.73 -2.60 10.61
N HIS A 10 -2.82 -2.05 11.82
CA HIS A 10 -1.66 -1.58 12.59
C HIS A 10 -0.75 -2.74 13.04
N GLY A 11 0.47 -2.77 12.54
CA GLY A 11 1.52 -3.71 12.92
C GLY A 11 1.20 -5.19 12.67
N SER A 12 0.17 -5.48 11.89
CA SER A 12 -0.29 -6.85 11.65
C SER A 12 -0.93 -7.03 10.27
N MET A 13 -1.18 -8.28 9.91
CA MET A 13 -1.87 -8.66 8.66
C MET A 13 -3.06 -9.59 8.93
N PHE A 14 -3.65 -9.53 10.12
CA PHE A 14 -4.66 -10.49 10.53
C PHE A 14 -5.96 -10.41 9.73
N GLY A 15 -6.37 -9.22 9.32
CA GLY A 15 -7.59 -9.00 8.53
C GLY A 15 -7.47 -9.38 7.05
N ILE A 16 -6.24 -9.54 6.52
CA ILE A 16 -6.00 -9.65 5.08
C ILE A 16 -6.66 -10.88 4.47
N LYS A 17 -6.58 -12.05 5.11
CA LYS A 17 -7.16 -13.28 4.56
C LYS A 17 -8.68 -13.19 4.43
N GLU A 18 -9.34 -12.70 5.47
CA GLU A 18 -10.79 -12.52 5.45
C GLU A 18 -11.21 -11.50 4.41
N PHE A 19 -10.56 -10.34 4.38
CA PHE A 19 -10.78 -9.29 3.40
C PHE A 19 -10.63 -9.81 1.98
N TYR A 20 -9.50 -10.45 1.66
CA TYR A 20 -9.24 -11.01 0.34
C TYR A 20 -10.32 -12.03 -0.06
N ASN A 21 -10.67 -12.97 0.81
CA ASN A 21 -11.66 -13.99 0.53
C ASN A 21 -13.07 -13.39 0.29
N LYS A 22 -13.47 -12.39 1.07
CA LYS A 22 -14.74 -11.66 0.86
C LYS A 22 -14.78 -10.95 -0.49
N VAL A 23 -13.67 -10.30 -0.85
CA VAL A 23 -13.54 -9.62 -2.16
C VAL A 23 -13.57 -10.64 -3.30
N GLN A 24 -12.85 -11.77 -3.20
CA GLN A 24 -12.88 -12.83 -4.21
C GLN A 24 -14.29 -13.41 -4.40
N LYS A 25 -15.00 -13.65 -3.30
CA LYS A 25 -16.41 -14.09 -3.35
C LYS A 25 -17.30 -13.07 -4.06
N LYS A 26 -17.15 -11.78 -3.76
CA LYS A 26 -17.89 -10.70 -4.43
C LYS A 26 -17.58 -10.65 -5.93
N ASN A 27 -16.33 -10.83 -6.30
CA ASN A 27 -15.86 -10.76 -7.68
C ASN A 27 -16.12 -12.06 -8.49
N SER A 28 -16.51 -13.15 -7.85
CA SER A 28 -16.53 -14.50 -8.45
C SER A 28 -17.28 -14.57 -9.78
N LYS A 29 -18.45 -13.92 -9.90
CA LYS A 29 -19.25 -13.87 -11.12
C LYS A 29 -18.51 -13.16 -12.27
N HIS A 30 -17.90 -12.01 -11.98
CA HIS A 30 -17.15 -11.24 -12.99
C HIS A 30 -15.89 -11.99 -13.43
N LEU A 31 -15.16 -12.59 -12.49
CA LEU A 31 -13.96 -13.39 -12.74
C LEU A 31 -14.25 -14.65 -13.55
N SER A 32 -15.40 -15.32 -13.31
CA SER A 32 -15.82 -16.46 -14.15
C SER A 32 -16.05 -16.02 -15.58
N ILE A 33 -16.83 -14.94 -15.81
CA ILE A 33 -17.09 -14.42 -17.17
C ILE A 33 -15.79 -14.04 -17.89
N ILE A 34 -14.86 -13.37 -17.18
CA ILE A 34 -13.56 -13.01 -17.75
C ILE A 34 -12.79 -14.26 -18.18
N LYS A 35 -12.70 -15.26 -17.29
CA LYS A 35 -12.00 -16.52 -17.54
C LYS A 35 -12.58 -17.27 -18.75
N ASP A 36 -13.90 -17.34 -18.85
CA ASP A 36 -14.58 -18.01 -19.98
C ASP A 36 -14.28 -17.30 -21.29
N CYS A 37 -14.35 -15.96 -21.30
CA CYS A 37 -13.99 -15.15 -22.47
C CYS A 37 -12.50 -15.26 -22.83
N GLU A 38 -11.59 -15.27 -21.86
CA GLU A 38 -10.14 -15.44 -22.08
C GLU A 38 -9.81 -16.83 -22.65
N ASN A 39 -10.50 -17.88 -22.20
CA ASN A 39 -10.33 -19.24 -22.73
C ASN A 39 -10.83 -19.37 -24.17
N GLU A 40 -11.97 -18.73 -24.50
CA GLU A 40 -12.50 -18.69 -25.87
C GLU A 40 -11.57 -17.89 -26.79
N LEU A 41 -11.11 -16.71 -26.34
CA LEU A 41 -10.18 -15.87 -27.08
C LEU A 41 -8.86 -16.59 -27.38
N ARG A 42 -8.32 -17.36 -26.41
CA ARG A 42 -7.11 -18.17 -26.62
C ARG A 42 -7.30 -19.19 -27.72
N LYS A 43 -8.42 -19.94 -27.71
CA LYS A 43 -8.72 -20.93 -28.74
C LYS A 43 -8.83 -20.33 -30.16
N LEU A 44 -9.33 -19.08 -30.27
CA LEU A 44 -9.41 -18.36 -31.54
C LEU A 44 -8.03 -17.85 -31.98
N ASN A 45 -7.20 -17.38 -31.07
CA ASN A 45 -5.84 -16.91 -31.36
C ASN A 45 -4.88 -18.04 -31.78
N ASP A 46 -5.12 -19.28 -31.34
CA ASP A 46 -4.30 -20.45 -31.72
C ASP A 46 -4.55 -20.92 -33.17
N LYS A 47 -5.45 -20.28 -33.92
CA LYS A 47 -5.73 -20.58 -35.33
C LYS A 47 -4.80 -19.81 -36.27
N ASP A 48 -4.17 -20.46 -37.19
CA ASP A 48 -3.25 -19.85 -38.18
C ASP A 48 -3.93 -18.84 -39.09
N HIS A 49 -5.22 -19.05 -39.45
CA HIS A 49 -5.99 -18.19 -40.34
C HIS A 49 -7.43 -18.02 -39.82
N PRO A 50 -7.69 -17.08 -38.92
CA PRO A 50 -9.03 -16.82 -38.41
C PRO A 50 -9.93 -16.21 -39.54
N THR A 51 -11.16 -16.65 -39.60
CA THR A 51 -12.16 -16.05 -40.54
C THR A 51 -12.51 -14.62 -40.09
N PRO A 52 -13.10 -13.80 -40.99
CA PRO A 52 -13.61 -12.46 -40.65
C PRO A 52 -14.59 -12.49 -39.45
N GLU A 53 -15.47 -13.50 -39.39
CA GLU A 53 -16.41 -13.68 -38.28
C GLU A 53 -15.71 -14.02 -36.97
N GLU A 54 -14.65 -14.84 -37.00
CA GLU A 54 -13.82 -15.16 -35.87
C GLU A 54 -13.04 -13.93 -35.37
N THR A 55 -12.56 -13.10 -36.32
CA THR A 55 -11.88 -11.83 -35.97
C THR A 55 -12.82 -10.86 -35.26
N ASP A 56 -14.06 -10.69 -35.75
CA ASP A 56 -15.10 -9.89 -35.08
C ASP A 56 -15.44 -10.46 -33.70
N ARG A 57 -15.51 -11.78 -33.58
CA ARG A 57 -15.73 -12.46 -32.28
C ARG A 57 -14.61 -12.18 -31.29
N MET A 58 -13.35 -12.24 -31.72
CA MET A 58 -12.18 -11.92 -30.89
C MET A 58 -12.22 -10.48 -30.36
N GLN A 59 -12.60 -9.52 -31.22
CA GLN A 59 -12.76 -8.13 -30.80
C GLN A 59 -13.87 -7.99 -29.74
N LYS A 60 -15.04 -8.57 -29.97
CA LYS A 60 -16.15 -8.54 -28.99
C LYS A 60 -15.80 -9.18 -27.66
N LEU A 61 -15.04 -10.29 -27.67
CA LEU A 61 -14.55 -10.92 -26.45
C LEU A 61 -13.58 -10.01 -25.71
N SER A 62 -12.66 -9.35 -26.41
CA SER A 62 -11.69 -8.42 -25.83
C SER A 62 -12.39 -7.22 -25.17
N GLU A 63 -13.39 -6.63 -25.85
CA GLU A 63 -14.21 -5.55 -25.32
C GLU A 63 -14.97 -5.98 -24.06
N LYS A 64 -15.58 -7.18 -24.09
CA LYS A 64 -16.29 -7.76 -22.95
C LYS A 64 -15.38 -8.02 -21.77
N ILE A 65 -14.17 -8.55 -21.99
CA ILE A 65 -13.14 -8.74 -20.95
C ILE A 65 -12.79 -7.39 -20.34
N HIS A 66 -12.52 -6.38 -21.17
CA HIS A 66 -12.16 -5.03 -20.69
C HIS A 66 -13.27 -4.41 -19.84
N ALA A 67 -14.53 -4.48 -20.30
CA ALA A 67 -15.69 -4.00 -19.56
C ALA A 67 -15.82 -4.71 -18.20
N LYS A 68 -15.71 -6.05 -18.19
CA LYS A 68 -15.83 -6.84 -16.96
C LYS A 68 -14.66 -6.63 -15.98
N LYS A 69 -13.43 -6.39 -16.46
CA LYS A 69 -12.28 -6.03 -15.60
C LYS A 69 -12.53 -4.73 -14.83
N LYS A 70 -13.27 -3.77 -15.38
CA LYS A 70 -13.66 -2.53 -14.67
C LYS A 70 -14.66 -2.75 -13.53
N GLU A 71 -15.42 -3.85 -13.57
CA GLU A 71 -16.40 -4.21 -12.55
C GLU A 71 -15.78 -5.01 -11.38
N VAL A 72 -14.56 -5.51 -11.57
CA VAL A 72 -13.82 -6.26 -10.53
C VAL A 72 -13.27 -5.30 -9.49
N PHE A 73 -13.70 -5.47 -8.23
CA PHE A 73 -13.19 -4.70 -7.09
C PHE A 73 -11.78 -5.18 -6.74
N LYS A 74 -10.81 -4.26 -6.65
CA LYS A 74 -9.40 -4.59 -6.39
C LYS A 74 -9.08 -4.58 -4.89
N PRO A 75 -8.75 -5.72 -4.26
CA PRO A 75 -8.20 -5.74 -2.92
C PRO A 75 -6.73 -5.32 -2.96
N ILE A 76 -6.34 -4.33 -2.18
CA ILE A 76 -4.96 -3.92 -1.98
C ILE A 76 -4.55 -4.37 -0.58
N LEU A 77 -3.51 -5.19 -0.49
CA LEU A 77 -3.08 -5.83 0.74
C LEU A 77 -1.86 -5.09 1.30
N GLY A 78 -1.93 -4.68 2.55
CA GLY A 78 -0.86 -3.92 3.19
C GLY A 78 -0.82 -4.07 4.70
N CYS A 79 0.01 -3.25 5.31
CA CYS A 79 0.13 -3.11 6.75
C CYS A 79 0.56 -1.66 7.06
N GLU A 80 -0.02 -1.05 8.07
CA GLU A 80 0.54 0.14 8.68
C GLU A 80 1.62 -0.29 9.67
N CYS A 81 2.85 -0.33 9.18
CA CYS A 81 4.01 -0.76 9.97
C CYS A 81 4.46 0.33 10.95
N TYR A 82 5.08 -0.08 12.05
CA TYR A 82 5.86 0.78 12.93
C TYR A 82 7.33 0.66 12.55
N CYS A 83 7.97 1.74 12.10
CA CYS A 83 9.38 1.77 11.72
C CYS A 83 10.21 2.28 12.90
N ALA A 84 11.12 1.46 13.43
CA ALA A 84 12.00 1.82 14.54
C ALA A 84 12.94 2.96 14.14
N ARG A 85 13.10 3.94 15.03
CA ARG A 85 13.95 5.13 14.80
C ARG A 85 15.43 4.79 14.78
N ASN A 86 15.86 3.92 15.69
CA ASN A 86 17.26 3.57 15.94
C ASN A 86 17.56 2.09 15.67
N GLY A 87 16.75 1.44 14.81
CA GLY A 87 16.83 0.01 14.54
C GLY A 87 15.95 -0.83 15.48
N ARG A 88 15.45 -1.95 14.97
CA ARG A 88 14.45 -2.81 15.66
C ARG A 88 14.95 -3.49 16.92
N PHE A 89 16.27 -3.65 17.05
CA PHE A 89 16.89 -4.28 18.22
C PHE A 89 17.08 -3.33 19.40
N ASN A 90 17.02 -2.01 19.20
CA ASN A 90 17.11 -1.02 20.27
C ASN A 90 15.78 -0.97 21.04
N LYS A 91 15.84 -1.28 22.34
CA LYS A 91 14.66 -1.44 23.22
C LYS A 91 14.87 -0.81 24.58
N THR A 92 15.69 0.22 24.66
CA THR A 92 16.14 0.78 25.95
C THR A 92 15.64 2.20 26.19
N ALA A 93 15.62 3.03 25.17
CA ALA A 93 15.25 4.43 25.29
C ALA A 93 13.75 4.66 25.06
N LYS A 94 13.22 5.74 25.62
CA LYS A 94 11.83 6.17 25.40
C LYS A 94 11.56 6.45 23.92
N GLU A 95 12.55 6.94 23.21
CA GLU A 95 12.51 7.22 21.78
C GLU A 95 12.33 5.94 20.93
N ASP A 96 12.76 4.79 21.47
CA ASP A 96 12.61 3.49 20.80
C ASP A 96 11.19 2.92 20.92
N LEU A 97 10.36 3.49 21.79
CA LEU A 97 8.95 3.07 21.93
C LEU A 97 8.13 3.39 20.68
N GLY A 98 7.40 2.42 20.18
CA GLY A 98 6.37 2.58 19.17
C GLY A 98 6.86 2.61 17.72
N GLY A 99 7.78 3.48 17.34
CA GLY A 99 8.23 3.67 15.95
C GLY A 99 7.37 4.65 15.13
N TRP A 100 7.88 5.03 13.94
CA TRP A 100 7.17 5.85 12.97
C TRP A 100 6.14 5.03 12.21
N HIS A 101 4.98 5.59 11.93
CA HIS A 101 4.00 4.94 11.06
C HIS A 101 4.50 4.94 9.62
N LEU A 102 4.31 3.81 8.93
CA LEU A 102 4.69 3.64 7.52
C LEU A 102 3.68 2.72 6.85
N ILE A 103 3.04 3.18 5.78
CA ILE A 103 2.14 2.33 5.00
C ILE A 103 2.96 1.52 4.02
N VAL A 104 2.84 0.20 4.11
CA VAL A 104 3.52 -0.76 3.23
C VAL A 104 2.47 -1.59 2.50
N LEU A 105 2.41 -1.48 1.17
CA LEU A 105 1.46 -2.19 0.33
C LEU A 105 2.17 -3.21 -0.55
N ALA A 106 1.54 -4.35 -0.77
CA ALA A 106 2.03 -5.37 -1.69
C ALA A 106 1.61 -5.03 -3.13
N LYS A 107 2.58 -4.74 -4.00
CA LYS A 107 2.39 -4.49 -5.44
C LYS A 107 2.12 -5.79 -6.21
N ASN A 108 2.73 -6.89 -5.77
CA ASN A 108 2.66 -8.21 -6.40
C ASN A 108 2.90 -9.33 -5.37
N LEU A 109 2.92 -10.59 -5.84
CA LEU A 109 3.12 -11.76 -4.97
C LEU A 109 4.48 -11.74 -4.25
N LYS A 110 5.54 -11.25 -4.89
CA LYS A 110 6.87 -11.11 -4.25
C LYS A 110 6.79 -10.13 -3.10
N GLY A 111 6.20 -8.94 -3.33
CA GLY A 111 5.98 -7.94 -2.29
C GLY A 111 5.10 -8.45 -1.15
N TYR A 112 4.05 -9.22 -1.45
CA TYR A 112 3.22 -9.83 -0.42
C TYR A 112 4.01 -10.78 0.49
N LYS A 113 4.88 -11.64 -0.10
CA LYS A 113 5.76 -12.53 0.68
C LYS A 113 6.79 -11.75 1.50
N ASN A 114 7.36 -10.68 0.93
CA ASN A 114 8.29 -9.79 1.60
C ASN A 114 7.60 -9.07 2.78
N LEU A 115 6.38 -8.56 2.59
CA LEU A 115 5.60 -7.94 3.65
C LEU A 115 5.31 -8.91 4.80
N ILE A 116 4.86 -10.14 4.50
CA ILE A 116 4.66 -11.19 5.53
C ILE A 116 5.96 -11.40 6.32
N LYS A 117 7.10 -11.48 5.64
CA LYS A 117 8.40 -11.70 6.30
C LYS A 117 8.77 -10.55 7.21
N MET A 118 8.64 -9.30 6.75
CA MET A 118 8.92 -8.12 7.56
C MET A 118 7.99 -8.01 8.78
N VAL A 119 6.68 -8.21 8.58
CA VAL A 119 5.72 -8.19 9.70
C VAL A 119 6.02 -9.32 10.69
N SER A 120 6.39 -10.51 10.25
CA SER A 120 6.78 -11.59 11.15
C SER A 120 8.03 -11.24 11.96
N LEU A 121 9.06 -10.66 11.32
CA LEU A 121 10.28 -10.22 12.01
C LEU A 121 10.02 -9.05 12.97
N SER A 122 9.07 -8.18 12.67
CA SER A 122 8.69 -7.09 13.59
C SER A 122 8.14 -7.62 14.92
N TRP A 123 7.46 -8.76 14.89
CA TRP A 123 6.94 -9.43 16.09
C TRP A 123 8.01 -10.22 16.85
N THR A 124 8.88 -10.94 16.13
CA THR A 124 9.87 -11.84 16.75
C THR A 124 11.15 -11.13 17.19
N GLU A 125 11.60 -10.11 16.47
CA GLU A 125 12.82 -9.36 16.73
C GLU A 125 12.56 -7.94 17.21
N GLY A 126 11.63 -7.24 16.56
CA GLY A 126 11.41 -5.80 16.72
C GLY A 126 10.41 -5.39 17.79
N PHE A 127 9.75 -6.33 18.48
CA PHE A 127 8.70 -5.99 19.43
C PHE A 127 9.26 -5.23 20.64
N TYR A 128 8.82 -3.97 20.75
CA TYR A 128 9.01 -3.12 21.93
C TYR A 128 7.82 -2.16 22.02
N ARG A 129 6.83 -2.49 22.85
CA ARG A 129 5.48 -1.93 22.90
C ARG A 129 4.67 -2.18 21.63
N ASN A 130 5.24 -1.95 20.44
CA ASN A 130 4.67 -2.28 19.13
C ASN A 130 5.63 -3.17 18.34
N PRO A 131 5.11 -3.98 17.37
CA PRO A 131 5.95 -4.74 16.45
C PRO A 131 6.60 -3.76 15.45
N ARG A 132 7.93 -3.64 15.47
CA ARG A 132 8.65 -2.64 14.67
C ARG A 132 9.52 -3.30 13.60
N ILE A 133 9.36 -2.83 12.39
CA ILE A 133 10.36 -3.00 11.32
C ILE A 133 11.41 -1.90 11.44
N ASP A 134 12.42 -1.90 10.58
CA ASP A 134 13.42 -0.84 10.45
C ASP A 134 13.91 -0.70 9.00
N LYS A 135 14.80 0.28 8.76
CA LYS A 135 15.38 0.55 7.44
C LYS A 135 16.17 -0.64 6.89
N GLU A 136 16.84 -1.43 7.75
CA GLU A 136 17.55 -2.67 7.34
C GLU A 136 16.58 -3.71 6.74
N LEU A 137 15.42 -3.92 7.35
CA LEU A 137 14.41 -4.83 6.81
C LEU A 137 13.81 -4.29 5.51
N LEU A 138 13.61 -2.97 5.41
CA LEU A 138 13.12 -2.34 4.18
C LEU A 138 14.13 -2.53 3.04
N GLU A 139 15.43 -2.29 3.27
CA GLU A 139 16.48 -2.53 2.27
C GLU A 139 16.51 -4.00 1.81
N LYS A 140 16.37 -4.93 2.74
CA LYS A 140 16.44 -6.37 2.45
C LYS A 140 15.22 -6.90 1.70
N TYR A 141 14.03 -6.34 1.96
CA TYR A 141 12.75 -6.87 1.48
C TYR A 141 11.94 -5.86 0.65
N HIS A 142 12.57 -4.83 0.07
CA HIS A 142 11.89 -3.74 -0.66
C HIS A 142 11.16 -4.19 -1.92
N GLU A 143 11.62 -5.26 -2.57
CA GLU A 143 11.14 -5.67 -3.88
C GLU A 143 9.64 -5.98 -3.89
N GLY A 144 8.91 -5.36 -4.82
CA GLY A 144 7.47 -5.57 -5.01
C GLY A 144 6.58 -4.90 -3.97
N LEU A 145 7.11 -3.92 -3.23
CA LEU A 145 6.38 -3.10 -2.27
C LEU A 145 6.13 -1.69 -2.81
N ILE A 146 5.03 -1.11 -2.35
CA ILE A 146 4.72 0.32 -2.48
C ILE A 146 4.72 0.91 -1.07
N ILE A 147 5.35 2.05 -0.90
CA ILE A 147 5.49 2.73 0.38
C ILE A 147 4.79 4.09 0.35
N CYS A 148 4.01 4.40 1.40
CA CYS A 148 3.45 5.73 1.61
C CYS A 148 3.89 6.29 2.97
N SER A 149 4.09 7.61 3.04
CA SER A 149 4.64 8.30 4.22
C SER A 149 3.73 8.31 5.45
N ALA A 150 2.56 7.70 5.34
CA ALA A 150 1.54 7.55 6.38
C ALA A 150 0.95 8.88 6.91
N CYS A 151 0.41 8.85 8.13
CA CYS A 151 -0.28 9.95 8.80
C CYS A 151 0.71 10.89 9.53
N LEU A 152 0.18 11.79 10.39
CA LEU A 152 1.01 12.64 11.25
C LEU A 152 1.98 11.84 12.17
N GLY A 153 1.75 10.54 12.36
CA GLY A 153 2.65 9.62 13.08
C GLY A 153 3.83 9.11 12.26
N GLY A 154 3.87 9.41 10.96
CA GLY A 154 4.97 9.02 10.06
C GLY A 154 6.25 9.80 10.30
N GLU A 155 7.41 9.25 9.82
CA GLU A 155 8.72 9.87 9.96
C GLU A 155 8.75 11.28 9.38
N ILE A 156 8.33 11.45 8.11
CA ILE A 156 8.39 12.73 7.42
C ILE A 156 7.50 13.78 8.08
N PRO A 157 6.20 13.54 8.34
CA PRO A 157 5.34 14.48 9.05
C PRO A 157 5.87 14.86 10.44
N GLN A 158 6.43 13.92 11.18
CA GLN A 158 6.99 14.17 12.51
C GLN A 158 8.24 15.05 12.47
N LEU A 159 9.09 14.90 11.45
CA LEU A 159 10.25 15.76 11.25
C LEU A 159 9.81 17.18 10.87
N ILE A 160 8.83 17.32 9.98
CA ILE A 160 8.25 18.61 9.59
C ILE A 160 7.66 19.34 10.80
N MET A 161 6.84 18.67 11.61
CA MET A 161 6.24 19.26 12.82
C MET A 161 7.24 19.67 13.89
N ARG A 162 8.48 19.18 13.81
CA ARG A 162 9.59 19.55 14.72
C ARG A 162 10.56 20.55 14.10
N ASP A 163 10.19 21.14 12.97
CA ASP A 163 11.01 22.09 12.20
C ASP A 163 12.38 21.53 11.76
N ARG A 164 12.41 20.21 11.45
CA ARG A 164 13.61 19.48 11.00
C ARG A 164 13.49 19.17 9.50
N LYS A 165 13.38 20.21 8.66
CA LYS A 165 13.10 20.08 7.23
C LYS A 165 14.21 19.34 6.46
N GLU A 166 15.48 19.63 6.75
CA GLU A 166 16.62 18.99 6.09
C GLU A 166 16.64 17.47 6.34
N GLU A 167 16.24 17.05 7.54
CA GLU A 167 16.16 15.62 7.85
C GLU A 167 14.93 14.97 7.21
N ALA A 168 13.82 15.71 7.09
CA ALA A 168 12.66 15.25 6.36
C ALA A 168 13.00 15.02 4.87
N GLU A 169 13.71 15.96 4.24
CA GLU A 169 14.19 15.85 2.87
C GLU A 169 15.16 14.67 2.70
N ALA A 170 16.14 14.54 3.58
CA ALA A 170 17.08 13.41 3.55
C ALA A 170 16.36 12.05 3.66
N SER A 171 15.32 11.97 4.51
CA SER A 171 14.51 10.76 4.64
C SER A 171 13.65 10.50 3.40
N VAL A 172 13.03 11.53 2.80
CA VAL A 172 12.30 11.41 1.51
C VAL A 172 13.22 10.87 0.42
N LEU A 173 14.43 11.42 0.29
CA LEU A 173 15.41 10.97 -0.68
C LEU A 173 15.86 9.52 -0.43
N TRP A 174 16.04 9.11 0.82
CA TRP A 174 16.34 7.72 1.15
C TRP A 174 15.25 6.77 0.67
N PHE A 175 13.97 7.06 0.97
CA PHE A 175 12.86 6.25 0.48
C PHE A 175 12.74 6.27 -1.05
N LYS A 176 12.89 7.44 -1.68
CA LYS A 176 12.83 7.59 -3.14
C LYS A 176 13.94 6.80 -3.83
N ASN A 177 15.15 6.81 -3.28
CA ASN A 177 16.28 6.05 -3.83
C ASN A 177 16.06 4.53 -3.73
N LEU A 178 15.42 4.04 -2.65
CA LEU A 178 15.18 2.61 -2.45
C LEU A 178 13.97 2.09 -3.24
N PHE A 179 12.87 2.86 -3.33
CA PHE A 179 11.60 2.41 -3.90
C PHE A 179 11.27 3.05 -5.25
N GLY A 180 12.01 4.06 -5.69
CA GLY A 180 11.77 4.74 -6.97
C GLY A 180 10.35 5.30 -7.08
N ASP A 181 9.64 4.93 -8.12
CA ASP A 181 8.27 5.39 -8.39
C ASP A 181 7.20 4.66 -7.53
N ASP A 182 7.61 3.73 -6.69
CA ASP A 182 6.75 3.05 -5.73
C ASP A 182 6.77 3.71 -4.33
N TYR A 183 7.37 4.92 -4.19
CA TYR A 183 7.30 5.74 -2.98
C TYR A 183 6.37 6.93 -3.16
N TYR A 184 5.48 7.17 -2.19
CA TYR A 184 4.48 8.24 -2.21
C TYR A 184 4.49 9.03 -0.91
N LEU A 185 4.44 10.36 -1.01
CA LEU A 185 4.10 11.25 0.10
C LEU A 185 2.58 11.32 0.21
N GLU A 186 2.07 10.97 1.39
CA GLU A 186 0.63 10.85 1.64
C GLU A 186 0.07 12.17 2.20
N LEU A 187 -0.93 12.74 1.52
CA LEU A 187 -1.65 13.91 1.98
C LEU A 187 -2.96 13.49 2.65
N GLN A 188 -3.08 13.76 3.94
CA GLN A 188 -4.29 13.46 4.70
C GLN A 188 -5.06 14.73 5.04
N ARG A 189 -6.40 14.64 5.08
CA ARG A 189 -7.31 15.74 5.40
C ARG A 189 -8.49 15.18 6.19
N HIS A 190 -8.43 15.27 7.52
CA HIS A 190 -9.45 14.74 8.41
C HIS A 190 -10.16 15.92 9.14
N GLU A 191 -10.78 16.79 8.36
CA GLU A 191 -11.63 17.84 8.93
C GLU A 191 -12.88 17.19 9.56
N THR A 192 -13.18 17.60 10.79
CA THR A 192 -14.35 17.12 11.52
C THR A 192 -15.01 18.26 12.28
N HIS A 193 -16.34 18.23 12.30
CA HIS A 193 -17.17 19.16 13.06
C HIS A 193 -17.93 18.44 14.19
N ALA A 194 -17.63 17.17 14.44
CA ALA A 194 -18.24 16.44 15.53
C ALA A 194 -17.81 17.02 16.90
N PRO A 195 -18.75 17.32 17.82
CA PRO A 195 -18.44 18.05 19.07
C PRO A 195 -17.39 17.39 19.96
N ASN A 196 -17.27 16.04 19.91
CA ASN A 196 -16.37 15.27 20.74
C ASN A 196 -15.12 14.78 20.00
N ALA A 197 -14.88 15.23 18.75
CA ALA A 197 -13.72 14.86 17.98
C ALA A 197 -12.54 15.79 18.27
N ASP A 198 -11.31 15.25 18.13
CA ASP A 198 -10.08 16.06 18.21
C ASP A 198 -10.00 17.03 17.03
N GLN A 199 -10.21 18.33 17.31
CA GLN A 199 -10.14 19.41 16.34
C GLN A 199 -8.69 19.81 16.01
N SER A 200 -7.67 19.31 16.73
CA SER A 200 -6.27 19.70 16.56
C SER A 200 -5.56 18.99 15.40
N THR A 201 -6.13 17.89 14.90
CA THR A 201 -5.51 17.06 13.85
C THR A 201 -5.51 17.74 12.50
N TYR A 202 -6.64 18.28 12.06
CA TYR A 202 -6.77 18.89 10.73
C TYR A 202 -5.87 20.10 10.50
N PRO A 203 -5.78 21.10 11.41
CA PRO A 203 -4.83 22.22 11.25
C PRO A 203 -3.38 21.76 11.07
N LYS A 204 -2.94 20.75 11.84
CA LYS A 204 -1.59 20.17 11.70
C LYS A 204 -1.40 19.52 10.33
N GLN A 205 -2.41 18.78 9.84
CA GLN A 205 -2.37 18.18 8.50
C GLN A 205 -2.26 19.23 7.40
N VAL A 206 -2.99 20.35 7.52
CA VAL A 206 -2.92 21.45 6.55
C VAL A 206 -1.50 22.01 6.45
N GLU A 207 -0.84 22.27 7.57
CA GLU A 207 0.53 22.81 7.58
C GLU A 207 1.55 21.78 7.06
N VAL A 208 1.48 20.54 7.52
CA VAL A 208 2.35 19.44 7.05
C VAL A 208 2.18 19.20 5.55
N ASN A 209 0.93 19.20 5.04
CA ASN A 209 0.66 18.96 3.63
C ASN A 209 1.31 20.03 2.71
N LYS A 210 1.42 21.29 3.14
CA LYS A 210 2.13 22.33 2.37
C LYS A 210 3.58 21.93 2.13
N VAL A 211 4.27 21.52 3.18
CA VAL A 211 5.68 21.09 3.09
C VAL A 211 5.83 19.78 2.31
N LEU A 212 4.92 18.81 2.49
CA LEU A 212 4.93 17.57 1.72
C LEU A 212 4.81 17.83 0.20
N VAL A 213 3.99 18.78 -0.21
CA VAL A 213 3.86 19.17 -1.64
C VAL A 213 5.15 19.84 -2.16
N GLU A 214 5.85 20.63 -1.33
CA GLU A 214 7.16 21.20 -1.67
C GLU A 214 8.22 20.08 -1.85
N LEU A 215 8.28 19.12 -0.92
CA LEU A 215 9.22 17.99 -0.98
C LEU A 215 8.94 17.01 -2.13
N ALA A 216 7.73 17.00 -2.68
CA ALA A 216 7.36 16.13 -3.80
C ALA A 216 7.76 16.68 -5.18
N ARG A 217 8.23 17.92 -5.28
CA ARG A 217 8.68 18.61 -6.52
C ARG A 217 10.15 18.42 -6.79
#